data_9c3b6b36323f2958dbbfabff5d9ee9b8
#
_entry.id   9c3b6b36323f2958dbbfabff5d9ee9b8
#
_cell.length_a   1.000
_cell.length_b   1.000
_cell.length_c   1.000
_cell.angle_alpha   90.00
_cell.angle_beta   90.00
_cell.angle_gamma   90.00
#
_symmetry.space_group_name_H-M   'P 1'
#
loop_
_entity.id
_entity.type
_entity.pdbx_description
1 polymer ?
#
loop_
_entity_poly.entity_id
_entity_poly.type
_entity_poly.pdbx_seq_one_letter_code
_entity_poly.pdbx_strand_id
1 'polypeptide(L)'
;KKDEEWNPSAIFWELTNRRSDEKTINYAESHDQALVGDKTIIFRLIDDQMYWHMMKNDTNIAVDRGMSLHKMIRLVTLSTINGGYLNFMGNEFGHPEWIDFPREGNGWSYKYARRQWSLVDRKDLKYEYLGNFDEAMIKLVKDVKHFEQSPIIKLWDNGGDQILAFMRKDLLFIFNFHPFKSF
;
A
#
# COMPACT_ATOMS: atom_id res chain seq x y z
N LYS A 1 7.39 7.78 11.07
CA LYS A 1 7.40 6.95 12.29
C LYS A 1 7.86 5.55 11.94
N LYS A 2 8.53 4.88 12.87
CA LYS A 2 8.81 3.45 12.75
C LYS A 2 7.49 2.67 12.82
N ASP A 3 7.44 1.49 12.22
CA ASP A 3 6.23 0.67 12.22
C ASP A 3 5.82 0.15 13.62
N GLU A 4 6.79 -0.03 14.52
CA GLU A 4 6.51 -0.31 15.93
C GLU A 4 5.70 0.79 16.64
N GLU A 5 5.72 2.01 16.08
CA GLU A 5 5.00 3.18 16.60
C GLU A 5 3.67 3.43 15.90
N TRP A 6 3.27 2.55 14.99
CA TRP A 6 2.00 2.71 14.28
C TRP A 6 0.83 2.41 15.21
N ASN A 7 -0.20 3.23 15.09
CA ASN A 7 -1.44 3.03 15.82
C ASN A 7 -2.56 2.69 14.85
N PRO A 8 -2.93 1.41 14.73
CA PRO A 8 -4.00 0.97 13.81
C PRO A 8 -5.35 1.63 14.08
N SER A 9 -5.65 1.96 15.33
CA SER A 9 -6.89 2.67 15.69
C SER A 9 -6.91 4.08 15.09
N ALA A 10 -5.78 4.80 15.15
CA ALA A 10 -5.64 6.12 14.53
C ALA A 10 -5.68 6.02 13.01
N ILE A 11 -5.02 5.03 12.41
CA ILE A 11 -5.06 4.78 10.96
C ILE A 11 -6.49 4.51 10.52
N PHE A 12 -7.20 3.64 11.22
CA PHE A 12 -8.60 3.33 10.92
C PHE A 12 -9.51 4.55 11.06
N TRP A 13 -9.29 5.35 12.10
CA TRP A 13 -10.03 6.61 12.30
C TRP A 13 -9.83 7.55 11.12
N GLU A 14 -8.61 7.83 10.73
CA GLU A 14 -8.32 8.73 9.59
C GLU A 14 -8.93 8.23 8.27
N LEU A 15 -8.89 6.92 8.04
CA LEU A 15 -9.46 6.32 6.83
C LEU A 15 -10.99 6.32 6.81
N THR A 16 -11.65 6.45 7.97
CA THR A 16 -13.11 6.33 8.10
C THR A 16 -13.80 7.58 8.63
N ASN A 17 -13.04 8.57 9.13
CA ASN A 17 -13.56 9.82 9.66
C ASN A 17 -14.01 10.76 8.54
N ARG A 18 -15.27 10.64 8.16
CA ARG A 18 -15.92 11.43 7.11
C ARG A 18 -17.40 11.58 7.39
N ARG A 19 -18.02 12.55 6.74
CA ARG A 19 -19.47 12.72 6.80
C ARG A 19 -20.15 11.55 6.07
N SER A 20 -21.32 11.16 6.56
CA SER A 20 -22.06 10.01 6.00
C SER A 20 -22.51 10.21 4.55
N ASP A 21 -22.75 11.46 4.16
CA ASP A 21 -23.18 11.88 2.82
C ASP A 21 -22.01 12.22 1.87
N GLU A 22 -20.78 12.21 2.37
CA GLU A 22 -19.60 12.59 1.62
C GLU A 22 -18.90 11.38 1.01
N LYS A 23 -18.65 11.44 -0.30
CA LYS A 23 -17.85 10.47 -1.01
C LYS A 23 -16.40 10.94 -1.07
N THR A 24 -15.48 10.07 -0.64
CA THR A 24 -14.05 10.34 -0.62
C THR A 24 -13.29 9.38 -1.50
N ILE A 25 -12.14 9.80 -1.97
CA ILE A 25 -11.16 8.93 -2.65
C ILE A 25 -10.06 8.61 -1.65
N ASN A 26 -9.96 7.35 -1.26
CA ASN A 26 -8.88 6.88 -0.40
C ASN A 26 -7.65 6.53 -1.22
N TYR A 27 -6.47 6.88 -0.72
CA TYR A 27 -5.20 6.48 -1.32
C TYR A 27 -4.11 6.38 -0.25
N ALA A 28 -3.17 5.49 -0.47
CA ALA A 28 -1.98 5.37 0.38
C ALA A 28 -0.86 6.28 -0.10
N GLU A 29 -0.80 6.52 -1.41
CA GLU A 29 0.21 7.35 -2.07
C GLU A 29 -0.39 7.98 -3.33
N SER A 30 -0.09 9.25 -3.56
CA SER A 30 -0.33 9.96 -4.82
C SER A 30 1.00 10.48 -5.39
N HIS A 31 0.93 11.16 -6.53
CA HIS A 31 2.09 11.82 -7.11
C HIS A 31 2.72 12.86 -6.16
N ASP A 32 1.92 13.50 -5.30
CA ASP A 32 2.44 14.50 -4.38
C ASP A 32 3.43 13.91 -3.37
N GLN A 33 3.12 12.75 -2.79
CA GLN A 33 4.02 12.07 -1.88
C GLN A 33 5.22 11.47 -2.60
N ALA A 34 4.99 10.88 -3.77
CA ALA A 34 6.02 10.16 -4.51
C ALA A 34 7.00 11.07 -5.25
N LEU A 35 6.54 12.24 -5.73
CA LEU A 35 7.34 13.17 -6.53
C LEU A 35 7.82 14.36 -5.72
N VAL A 36 6.91 15.02 -5.01
CA VAL A 36 7.20 16.24 -4.24
C VAL A 36 7.68 15.90 -2.85
N GLY A 37 7.12 14.83 -2.27
CA GLY A 37 7.42 14.37 -0.91
C GLY A 37 8.64 13.45 -0.81
N ASP A 38 9.43 13.29 -1.89
CA ASP A 38 10.75 12.64 -1.89
C ASP A 38 10.77 11.14 -2.22
N LYS A 39 9.91 10.28 -1.63
CA LYS A 39 10.02 8.82 -1.79
C LYS A 39 8.66 8.14 -1.89
N THR A 40 8.60 7.07 -2.68
CA THR A 40 7.46 6.16 -2.70
C THR A 40 7.31 5.41 -1.37
N ILE A 41 6.10 4.92 -1.07
CA ILE A 41 5.86 4.13 0.15
C ILE A 41 6.78 2.91 0.20
N ILE A 42 6.90 2.18 -0.89
CA ILE A 42 7.75 0.98 -0.91
C ILE A 42 9.21 1.33 -0.62
N PHE A 43 9.71 2.46 -1.16
CA PHE A 43 11.07 2.89 -0.88
C PHE A 43 11.25 3.31 0.59
N ARG A 44 10.23 3.93 1.22
CA ARG A 44 10.25 4.25 2.66
C ARG A 44 10.27 3.01 3.56
N LEU A 45 9.72 1.88 3.08
CA LEU A 45 9.65 0.63 3.83
C LEU A 45 10.89 -0.25 3.68
N ILE A 46 11.53 -0.21 2.52
CA ILE A 46 12.61 -1.15 2.16
C ILE A 46 13.95 -0.44 1.96
N ASP A 47 13.90 0.84 1.56
CA ASP A 47 15.05 1.67 1.21
C ASP A 47 15.91 1.03 0.10
N ASP A 48 17.22 1.19 0.14
CA ASP A 48 18.16 0.71 -0.86
C ASP A 48 18.22 -0.82 -1.00
N GLN A 49 17.73 -1.56 -0.01
CA GLN A 49 17.70 -3.02 -0.03
C GLN A 49 16.91 -3.58 -1.23
N MET A 50 15.96 -2.81 -1.76
CA MET A 50 15.21 -3.20 -2.95
C MET A 50 16.06 -3.23 -4.24
N TYR A 51 17.20 -2.61 -4.27
CA TYR A 51 18.12 -2.70 -5.42
C TYR A 51 18.93 -4.00 -5.43
N TRP A 52 19.08 -4.65 -4.28
CA TRP A 52 19.98 -5.77 -4.11
C TRP A 52 19.28 -7.08 -3.80
N HIS A 53 18.10 -7.04 -3.17
CA HIS A 53 17.46 -8.21 -2.56
C HIS A 53 16.05 -8.51 -3.10
N MET A 54 15.77 -8.10 -4.34
CA MET A 54 14.48 -8.38 -4.98
C MET A 54 14.43 -9.66 -5.79
N MET A 55 15.50 -10.47 -5.81
CA MET A 55 15.46 -11.82 -6.38
C MET A 55 14.61 -12.75 -5.51
N LYS A 56 13.78 -13.60 -6.13
CA LYS A 56 12.90 -14.53 -5.39
C LYS A 56 13.65 -15.56 -4.55
N ASN A 57 14.84 -15.94 -4.97
CA ASN A 57 15.73 -16.87 -4.25
C ASN A 57 16.59 -16.20 -3.17
N ASP A 58 16.47 -14.89 -3.00
CA ASP A 58 17.16 -14.12 -1.97
C ASP A 58 16.22 -13.87 -0.79
N THR A 59 16.68 -14.14 0.43
CA THR A 59 15.94 -13.91 1.68
C THR A 59 16.52 -12.69 2.38
N ASN A 60 15.74 -11.63 2.46
CA ASN A 60 16.10 -10.40 3.17
C ASN A 60 14.92 -9.92 4.00
N ILE A 61 15.10 -9.87 5.33
CA ILE A 61 14.02 -9.54 6.27
C ILE A 61 13.46 -8.12 6.05
N ALA A 62 14.28 -7.16 5.66
CA ALA A 62 13.82 -5.80 5.39
C ALA A 62 12.90 -5.75 4.17
N VAL A 63 13.28 -6.45 3.09
CA VAL A 63 12.48 -6.56 1.87
C VAL A 63 11.18 -7.31 2.14
N ASP A 64 11.25 -8.49 2.75
CA ASP A 64 10.09 -9.35 2.96
C ASP A 64 9.07 -8.70 3.91
N ARG A 65 9.56 -8.03 4.97
CA ARG A 65 8.72 -7.24 5.89
C ARG A 65 8.14 -6.01 5.21
N GLY A 66 8.95 -5.24 4.48
CA GLY A 66 8.49 -4.05 3.78
C GLY A 66 7.41 -4.35 2.76
N MET A 67 7.55 -5.45 2.02
CA MET A 67 6.52 -5.93 1.10
C MET A 67 5.23 -6.32 1.82
N SER A 68 5.33 -6.97 2.98
CA SER A 68 4.16 -7.33 3.78
C SER A 68 3.43 -6.10 4.30
N LEU A 69 4.15 -5.12 4.82
CA LEU A 69 3.59 -3.83 5.25
C LEU A 69 2.95 -3.06 4.10
N HIS A 70 3.60 -3.03 2.93
CA HIS A 70 3.05 -2.40 1.73
C HIS A 70 1.70 -3.00 1.32
N LYS A 71 1.58 -4.33 1.35
CA LYS A 71 0.31 -5.04 1.09
C LYS A 71 -0.76 -4.65 2.11
N MET A 72 -0.42 -4.64 3.40
CA MET A 72 -1.38 -4.28 4.46
C MET A 72 -1.84 -2.83 4.35
N ILE A 73 -0.93 -1.88 4.10
CA ILE A 73 -1.27 -0.46 3.90
C ILE A 73 -2.27 -0.32 2.75
N ARG A 74 -2.02 -0.95 1.62
CA ARG A 74 -2.88 -0.86 0.45
C ARG A 74 -4.23 -1.52 0.68
N LEU A 75 -4.26 -2.68 1.32
CA LEU A 75 -5.50 -3.39 1.59
C LEU A 75 -6.38 -2.65 2.60
N VAL A 76 -5.82 -2.11 3.69
CA VAL A 76 -6.61 -1.33 4.65
C VAL A 76 -7.17 -0.05 4.02
N THR A 77 -6.41 0.59 3.14
CA THR A 77 -6.86 1.77 2.38
C THR A 77 -8.00 1.43 1.44
N LEU A 78 -7.87 0.35 0.65
CA LEU A 78 -8.92 -0.08 -0.28
C LEU A 78 -10.16 -0.60 0.45
N SER A 79 -9.99 -1.38 1.50
CA SER A 79 -11.12 -1.98 2.22
C SER A 79 -11.97 -0.97 3.01
N THR A 80 -11.48 0.25 3.20
CA THR A 80 -12.20 1.33 3.90
C THR A 80 -12.82 2.40 2.99
N ILE A 81 -12.79 2.25 1.67
CA ILE A 81 -13.36 3.23 0.72
C ILE A 81 -14.87 3.43 0.89
N ASN A 82 -15.38 4.61 0.51
CA ASN A 82 -16.82 4.86 0.33
C ASN A 82 -17.16 5.57 -0.99
N GLY A 83 -16.17 5.90 -1.76
CA GLY A 83 -16.27 6.52 -3.08
C GLY A 83 -15.33 5.85 -4.06
N GLY A 84 -14.03 6.08 -3.92
CA GLY A 84 -13.04 5.54 -4.82
C GLY A 84 -11.72 5.18 -4.13
N TYR A 85 -10.88 4.49 -4.90
CA TYR A 85 -9.50 4.19 -4.53
C TYR A 85 -8.58 4.72 -5.63
N LEU A 86 -7.60 5.51 -5.25
CA LEU A 86 -6.56 5.97 -6.16
C LEU A 86 -5.28 5.18 -5.90
N ASN A 87 -4.70 4.67 -6.96
CA ASN A 87 -3.38 4.05 -6.93
C ASN A 87 -2.43 4.86 -7.81
N PHE A 88 -1.31 5.32 -7.24
CA PHE A 88 -0.30 5.99 -8.03
C PHE A 88 0.47 4.97 -8.88
N MET A 89 0.67 5.27 -10.16
CA MET A 89 1.28 4.36 -11.13
C MET A 89 2.61 3.78 -10.64
N GLY A 90 2.74 2.46 -10.69
CA GLY A 90 3.90 1.71 -10.22
C GLY A 90 3.80 1.25 -8.76
N ASN A 91 2.91 1.83 -7.95
CA ASN A 91 2.70 1.40 -6.58
C ASN A 91 2.08 -0.01 -6.50
N GLU A 92 1.32 -0.42 -7.52
CA GLU A 92 0.72 -1.75 -7.62
C GLU A 92 1.73 -2.90 -7.59
N PHE A 93 2.95 -2.67 -8.07
CA PHE A 93 4.03 -3.67 -8.01
C PHE A 93 5.26 -3.21 -7.21
N GLY A 94 5.18 -2.04 -6.56
CA GLY A 94 6.27 -1.52 -5.73
C GLY A 94 7.47 -1.05 -6.53
N HIS A 95 7.24 -0.23 -7.58
CA HIS A 95 8.32 0.32 -8.39
C HIS A 95 9.37 1.03 -7.51
N PRO A 96 10.66 0.71 -7.67
CA PRO A 96 11.70 1.12 -6.73
C PRO A 96 12.11 2.60 -6.81
N GLU A 97 11.87 3.23 -7.95
CA GLU A 97 12.41 4.57 -8.22
C GLU A 97 11.32 5.64 -8.14
N TRP A 98 11.72 6.84 -7.73
CA TRP A 98 10.86 8.00 -7.86
C TRP A 98 10.67 8.38 -9.33
N ILE A 99 9.64 9.18 -9.61
CA ILE A 99 9.49 9.86 -10.89
C ILE A 99 10.08 11.27 -10.75
N ASP A 100 10.88 11.71 -11.70
CA ASP A 100 11.35 13.08 -11.80
C ASP A 100 10.94 13.65 -13.18
N PHE A 101 10.36 14.83 -13.18
CA PHE A 101 9.98 15.51 -14.41
C PHE A 101 11.21 16.09 -15.12
N PRO A 102 11.20 16.18 -16.47
CA PRO A 102 12.20 16.93 -17.21
C PRO A 102 12.25 18.38 -16.70
N ARG A 103 13.42 18.79 -16.25
CA ARG A 103 13.68 20.15 -15.73
C ARG A 103 15.14 20.53 -15.94
N GLU A 104 15.47 21.79 -15.76
CA GLU A 104 16.84 22.30 -15.97
C GLU A 104 17.87 21.52 -15.13
N GLY A 105 17.56 21.25 -13.85
CA GLY A 105 18.47 20.55 -12.92
C GLY A 105 18.79 19.10 -13.28
N ASN A 106 18.05 18.46 -14.20
CA ASN A 106 18.34 17.12 -14.71
C ASN A 106 18.61 17.10 -16.23
N GLY A 107 18.93 18.27 -16.82
CA GLY A 107 19.21 18.41 -18.25
C GLY A 107 18.00 18.08 -19.13
N TRP A 108 16.79 18.33 -18.66
CA TRP A 108 15.54 18.03 -19.36
C TRP A 108 15.36 16.55 -19.69
N SER A 109 15.93 15.68 -18.86
CA SER A 109 15.93 14.24 -19.08
C SER A 109 14.57 13.60 -18.79
N TYR A 110 14.13 12.70 -19.68
CA TYR A 110 12.96 11.84 -19.49
C TYR A 110 13.29 10.50 -18.79
N LYS A 111 14.54 10.29 -18.38
CA LYS A 111 14.99 9.00 -17.82
C LYS A 111 14.12 8.54 -16.66
N TYR A 112 13.78 9.45 -15.73
CA TYR A 112 12.98 9.16 -14.53
C TYR A 112 11.51 9.60 -14.66
N ALA A 113 11.08 10.05 -15.84
CA ALA A 113 9.69 10.45 -16.08
C ALA A 113 8.75 9.27 -16.42
N ARG A 114 9.18 8.05 -16.19
CA ARG A 114 8.43 6.83 -16.54
C ARG A 114 8.67 5.71 -15.54
N ARG A 115 7.75 4.73 -15.51
CA ARG A 115 7.89 3.50 -14.75
C ARG A 115 8.50 2.38 -15.59
N GLN A 116 9.26 1.51 -14.94
CA GLN A 116 9.84 0.30 -15.56
C GLN A 116 8.85 -0.86 -15.42
N TRP A 117 7.82 -0.88 -16.26
CA TRP A 117 6.76 -1.89 -16.22
C TRP A 117 7.28 -3.32 -16.40
N SER A 118 8.39 -3.50 -17.10
CA SER A 118 9.02 -4.82 -17.26
C SER A 118 9.45 -5.48 -15.96
N LEU A 119 9.55 -4.74 -14.85
CA LEU A 119 9.89 -5.32 -13.55
C LEU A 119 8.81 -6.28 -13.03
N VAL A 120 7.54 -5.96 -13.23
CA VAL A 120 6.44 -6.84 -12.78
C VAL A 120 6.34 -8.11 -13.64
N ASP A 121 6.81 -8.06 -14.88
CA ASP A 121 6.81 -9.21 -15.80
C ASP A 121 7.96 -10.18 -15.53
N ARG A 122 8.97 -9.75 -14.78
CA ARG A 122 10.14 -10.57 -14.42
C ARG A 122 9.78 -11.64 -13.40
N LYS A 123 9.81 -12.91 -13.84
CA LYS A 123 9.44 -14.07 -13.01
C LYS A 123 10.46 -14.42 -11.92
N ASP A 124 11.66 -13.92 -12.04
CA ASP A 124 12.76 -14.08 -11.07
C ASP A 124 12.74 -13.03 -9.95
N LEU A 125 11.93 -11.95 -10.09
CA LEU A 125 11.87 -10.86 -9.14
C LEU A 125 10.61 -10.89 -8.26
N LYS A 126 10.72 -10.33 -7.05
CA LYS A 126 9.63 -10.27 -6.07
C LYS A 126 8.54 -9.24 -6.43
N TYR A 127 8.75 -8.36 -7.41
CA TYR A 127 7.74 -7.39 -7.87
C TYR A 127 6.43 -8.08 -8.31
N GLU A 128 6.54 -9.26 -8.91
CA GLU A 128 5.38 -10.08 -9.27
C GLU A 128 4.46 -10.37 -8.06
N TYR A 129 5.03 -10.57 -6.86
CA TYR A 129 4.23 -10.84 -5.67
C TYR A 129 3.36 -9.66 -5.25
N LEU A 130 3.84 -8.44 -5.45
CA LEU A 130 3.05 -7.23 -5.19
C LEU A 130 2.00 -7.01 -6.28
N GLY A 131 2.36 -7.22 -7.55
CA GLY A 131 1.42 -7.13 -8.66
C GLY A 131 0.26 -8.13 -8.54
N ASN A 132 0.57 -9.39 -8.23
CA ASN A 132 -0.45 -10.43 -8.01
C ASN A 132 -1.36 -10.10 -6.81
N PHE A 133 -0.79 -9.53 -5.75
CA PHE A 133 -1.57 -9.08 -4.61
C PHE A 133 -2.52 -7.93 -4.97
N ASP A 134 -2.05 -6.98 -5.77
CA ASP A 134 -2.86 -5.87 -6.24
C ASP A 134 -4.07 -6.36 -7.05
N GLU A 135 -3.83 -7.23 -8.01
CA GLU A 135 -4.89 -7.83 -8.81
C GLU A 135 -5.92 -8.56 -7.93
N ALA A 136 -5.45 -9.40 -6.99
CA ALA A 136 -6.31 -10.14 -6.09
C ALA A 136 -7.13 -9.21 -5.17
N MET A 137 -6.51 -8.17 -4.63
CA MET A 137 -7.13 -7.18 -3.75
C MET A 137 -8.24 -6.40 -4.47
N ILE A 138 -7.97 -5.93 -5.70
CA ILE A 138 -8.93 -5.22 -6.53
C ILE A 138 -10.08 -6.15 -6.92
N LYS A 139 -9.77 -7.38 -7.33
CA LYS A 139 -10.78 -8.38 -7.68
C LYS A 139 -11.71 -8.69 -6.51
N LEU A 140 -11.17 -8.91 -5.31
CA LEU A 140 -11.96 -9.17 -4.10
C LEU A 140 -13.04 -8.10 -3.90
N VAL A 141 -12.67 -6.82 -4.00
CA VAL A 141 -13.60 -5.71 -3.81
C VAL A 141 -14.61 -5.60 -4.95
N LYS A 142 -14.21 -5.84 -6.18
CA LYS A 142 -15.11 -5.83 -7.35
C LYS A 142 -16.15 -6.95 -7.33
N ASP A 143 -15.80 -8.11 -6.81
CA ASP A 143 -16.69 -9.26 -6.74
C ASP A 143 -17.82 -9.07 -5.71
N VAL A 144 -17.68 -8.10 -4.79
CA VAL A 144 -18.69 -7.78 -3.77
C VAL A 144 -19.54 -6.59 -4.23
N LYS A 145 -20.78 -6.86 -4.63
CA LYS A 145 -21.70 -5.79 -5.08
C LYS A 145 -21.90 -4.71 -4.03
N HIS A 146 -21.81 -3.45 -4.47
CA HIS A 146 -21.99 -2.26 -3.61
C HIS A 146 -21.04 -2.24 -2.39
N PHE A 147 -19.83 -2.72 -2.58
CA PHE A 147 -18.83 -2.76 -1.51
C PHE A 147 -18.62 -1.37 -0.89
N GLU A 148 -18.40 -0.35 -1.72
CA GLU A 148 -18.12 1.03 -1.30
C GLU A 148 -19.28 1.71 -0.56
N GLN A 149 -20.50 1.19 -0.71
CA GLN A 149 -21.71 1.71 -0.05
C GLN A 149 -22.03 0.99 1.26
N SER A 150 -21.39 -0.15 1.51
CA SER A 150 -21.66 -0.94 2.68
C SER A 150 -21.03 -0.34 3.95
N PRO A 151 -21.70 -0.44 5.11
CA PRO A 151 -21.12 0.03 6.36
C PRO A 151 -19.85 -0.74 6.73
N ILE A 152 -18.96 -0.07 7.43
CA ILE A 152 -17.78 -0.68 8.04
C ILE A 152 -18.10 -0.90 9.51
N ILE A 153 -18.05 -2.15 9.97
CA ILE A 153 -18.33 -2.52 11.34
C ILE A 153 -17.01 -2.88 12.00
N LYS A 154 -16.49 -1.96 12.81
CA LYS A 154 -15.28 -2.20 13.59
C LYS A 154 -15.59 -3.26 14.66
N LEU A 155 -14.84 -4.35 14.67
CA LEU A 155 -14.98 -5.43 15.62
C LEU A 155 -13.98 -5.30 16.75
N TRP A 156 -12.73 -4.98 16.43
CA TRP A 156 -11.68 -4.88 17.40
C TRP A 156 -10.55 -3.97 16.88
N ASP A 157 -10.04 -3.14 17.78
CA ASP A 157 -8.80 -2.43 17.57
C ASP A 157 -8.01 -2.41 18.90
N ASN A 158 -6.74 -2.69 18.81
CA ASN A 158 -5.83 -2.63 19.95
C ASN A 158 -4.53 -1.96 19.49
N GLY A 159 -4.35 -0.71 19.93
CA GLY A 159 -3.16 0.07 19.58
C GLY A 159 -1.87 -0.50 20.19
N GLY A 160 -1.95 -1.13 21.38
CA GLY A 160 -0.80 -1.72 22.04
C GLY A 160 -0.29 -3.01 21.37
N ASP A 161 -1.20 -3.81 20.84
CA ASP A 161 -0.90 -5.03 20.09
C ASP A 161 -0.89 -4.79 18.57
N GLN A 162 -1.17 -3.57 18.13
CA GLN A 162 -1.20 -3.15 16.73
C GLN A 162 -2.11 -4.02 15.85
N ILE A 163 -3.26 -4.41 16.39
CA ILE A 163 -4.28 -5.21 15.68
C ILE A 163 -5.47 -4.33 15.32
N LEU A 164 -6.01 -4.59 14.15
CA LEU A 164 -7.25 -4.02 13.66
C LEU A 164 -8.10 -5.13 13.02
N ALA A 165 -9.38 -5.21 13.41
CA ALA A 165 -10.33 -6.09 12.77
C ALA A 165 -11.66 -5.36 12.53
N PHE A 166 -12.21 -5.51 11.34
CA PHE A 166 -13.51 -4.99 10.95
C PHE A 166 -14.21 -5.88 9.92
N MET A 167 -15.51 -5.82 9.91
CA MET A 167 -16.35 -6.47 8.88
C MET A 167 -16.85 -5.45 7.87
N ARG A 168 -16.99 -5.91 6.65
CA ARG A 168 -17.65 -5.17 5.59
C ARG A 168 -18.33 -6.15 4.64
N LYS A 169 -19.66 -6.11 4.54
CA LYS A 169 -20.43 -7.19 3.91
C LYS A 169 -20.10 -8.54 4.57
N ASP A 170 -19.85 -9.54 3.76
CA ASP A 170 -19.49 -10.90 4.19
C ASP A 170 -17.97 -11.08 4.35
N LEU A 171 -17.21 -9.98 4.29
CA LEU A 171 -15.76 -10.01 4.41
C LEU A 171 -15.34 -9.57 5.82
N LEU A 172 -14.47 -10.38 6.41
CA LEU A 172 -13.77 -10.06 7.65
C LEU A 172 -12.32 -9.67 7.30
N PHE A 173 -11.95 -8.44 7.63
CA PHE A 173 -10.60 -7.92 7.47
C PHE A 173 -9.89 -7.95 8.82
N ILE A 174 -8.73 -8.61 8.87
CA ILE A 174 -7.88 -8.68 10.07
C ILE A 174 -6.48 -8.24 9.68
N PHE A 175 -5.93 -7.27 10.39
CA PHE A 175 -4.59 -6.73 10.20
C PHE A 175 -3.79 -6.88 11.48
N ASN A 176 -2.62 -7.49 11.38
CA ASN A 176 -1.62 -7.50 12.42
C ASN A 176 -0.42 -6.67 11.95
N PHE A 177 -0.30 -5.45 12.45
CA PHE A 177 0.82 -4.56 12.17
C PHE A 177 1.98 -4.74 13.15
N HIS A 178 1.82 -5.62 14.16
CA HIS A 178 2.85 -5.80 15.16
C HIS A 178 4.11 -6.45 14.57
N PRO A 179 5.30 -5.86 14.78
CA PRO A 179 6.53 -6.34 14.15
C PRO A 179 6.99 -7.72 14.63
N PHE A 180 6.60 -8.15 15.85
CA PHE A 180 7.16 -9.34 16.49
C PHE A 180 6.13 -10.32 17.05
N LYS A 181 4.88 -9.88 17.29
CA LYS A 181 3.85 -10.74 17.87
C LYS A 181 2.94 -11.35 16.81
N SER A 182 2.63 -12.63 16.97
CA SER A 182 1.57 -13.34 16.27
C SER A 182 0.38 -13.57 17.22
N PHE A 183 -0.84 -13.52 16.70
CA PHE A 183 -2.08 -13.68 17.45
C PHE A 183 -2.96 -14.71 16.79
#